data_677e5581d6ff560362a0551bd24349d2
#
_entry.id   677e5581d6ff560362a0551bd24349d2
#
_cell.length_a   1.000
_cell.length_b   1.000
_cell.length_c   1.000
_cell.angle_alpha   90.00
_cell.angle_beta   90.00
_cell.angle_gamma   90.00
#
_symmetry.space_group_name_H-M   'P 1'
#
loop_
_entity.id
_entity.type
_entity.pdbx_description
1 polymer ?
#
loop_
_entity_poly.entity_id
_entity_poly.type
_entity_poly.pdbx_seq_one_letter_code
_entity_poly.pdbx_strand_id
1 'polypeptide(L)' 'SLLRVTIADKIDNARAILADHRRIGSEIWNLFNAPQERITWYYREALRAYRLAGVQSPLLDDLQVLVDQLDSIPLE' A
#
# COMPACT_ATOMS: atom_id res chain seq x y z
N SER A 1 14.82 3.87 -13.07
CA SER A 1 15.61 3.19 -12.05
C SER A 1 14.83 2.05 -11.43
N LEU A 2 15.52 1.11 -10.81
CA LEU A 2 14.89 -0.02 -10.13
C LEU A 2 13.99 0.45 -8.98
N LEU A 3 14.40 1.48 -8.24
CA LEU A 3 13.58 2.02 -7.15
C LEU A 3 12.27 2.60 -7.67
N ARG A 4 12.32 3.28 -8.80
CA ARG A 4 11.12 3.85 -9.40
C ARG A 4 10.13 2.78 -9.83
N VAL A 5 10.63 1.69 -10.44
CA VAL A 5 9.80 0.55 -10.83
C VAL A 5 9.16 -0.08 -9.61
N THR A 6 9.93 -0.25 -8.54
CA THR A 6 9.44 -0.83 -7.29
C THR A 6 8.33 0.02 -6.65
N ILE A 7 8.47 1.35 -6.69
CA ILE A 7 7.43 2.26 -6.18
C ILE A 7 6.17 2.13 -7.02
N ALA A 8 6.30 2.11 -8.33
CA ALA A 8 5.16 1.97 -9.23
C ALA A 8 4.41 0.65 -9.00
N ASP A 9 5.15 -0.44 -8.79
CA ASP A 9 4.54 -1.73 -8.47
C ASP A 9 3.73 -1.67 -7.18
N LYS A 10 4.25 -1.02 -6.14
CA LYS A 10 3.54 -0.88 -4.88
C LYS A 10 2.29 -0.04 -5.02
N ILE A 11 2.35 1.01 -5.83
CA ILE A 11 1.17 1.82 -6.13
C ILE A 11 0.10 0.97 -6.80
N ASP A 12 0.47 0.20 -7.83
CA ASP A 12 -0.47 -0.65 -8.54
C ASP A 12 -1.08 -1.70 -7.61
N ASN A 13 -0.26 -2.33 -6.78
CA ASN A 13 -0.73 -3.34 -5.83
C ASN A 13 -1.66 -2.73 -4.78
N ALA A 14 -1.32 -1.56 -4.25
CA ALA A 14 -2.17 -0.90 -3.27
C ALA A 14 -3.51 -0.48 -3.87
N ARG A 15 -3.51 0.02 -5.11
CA ARG A 15 -4.73 0.35 -5.83
C ARG A 15 -5.61 -0.88 -6.02
N ALA A 16 -5.01 -2.00 -6.38
CA ALA A 16 -5.73 -3.26 -6.57
C ALA A 16 -6.39 -3.72 -5.27
N ILE A 17 -5.68 -3.64 -4.15
CA ILE A 17 -6.22 -3.99 -2.84
C ILE A 17 -7.43 -3.12 -2.52
N LEU A 18 -7.31 -1.81 -2.70
CA LEU A 18 -8.40 -0.87 -2.41
C LEU A 18 -9.61 -1.13 -3.31
N ALA A 19 -9.38 -1.37 -4.59
CA ALA A 19 -10.46 -1.67 -5.54
C ALA A 19 -11.17 -2.97 -5.18
N ASP A 20 -10.41 -4.00 -4.84
CA ASP A 20 -10.97 -5.30 -4.45
C ASP A 20 -11.71 -5.20 -3.12
N HIS A 21 -11.19 -4.42 -2.17
CA HIS A 21 -11.88 -4.19 -0.91
C HIS A 21 -13.24 -3.51 -1.12
N ARG A 22 -13.34 -2.57 -2.07
CA ARG A 22 -14.63 -1.95 -2.40
C ARG A 22 -15.61 -2.96 -2.99
N ARG A 23 -15.09 -3.95 -3.72
CA ARG A 23 -15.91 -4.93 -4.43
C ARG A 23 -16.37 -6.07 -3.52
N ILE A 24 -15.47 -6.62 -2.71
CA ILE A 24 -15.78 -7.82 -1.89
C ILE A 24 -15.66 -7.59 -0.39
N GLY A 25 -15.29 -6.37 0.04
CA GLY A 25 -15.19 -6.06 1.47
C GLY A 25 -14.02 -6.75 2.16
N SER A 26 -14.20 -7.01 3.44
CA SER A 26 -13.15 -7.59 4.28
C SER A 26 -12.74 -9.00 3.89
N GLU A 27 -13.52 -9.67 3.05
CA GLU A 27 -13.14 -11.00 2.55
C GLU A 27 -11.84 -10.98 1.76
N ILE A 28 -11.43 -9.80 1.23
CA ILE A 28 -10.17 -9.70 0.50
C ILE A 28 -8.99 -10.16 1.37
N TRP A 29 -9.05 -9.93 2.69
CA TRP A 29 -7.93 -10.27 3.56
C TRP A 29 -7.68 -11.77 3.63
N ASN A 30 -8.69 -12.57 3.32
CA ASN A 30 -8.56 -14.03 3.26
C ASN A 30 -7.72 -14.51 2.07
N LEU A 31 -7.52 -13.64 1.07
CA LEU A 31 -6.68 -13.96 -0.10
C LEU A 31 -5.19 -13.79 0.17
N PHE A 32 -4.84 -13.20 1.30
CA PHE A 32 -3.45 -12.96 1.67
C PHE A 32 -3.02 -13.92 2.77
N ASN A 33 -1.71 -14.18 2.85
CA ASN A 33 -1.13 -15.03 3.88
C ASN A 33 -0.79 -14.24 5.15
N ALA A 34 -1.43 -13.09 5.35
CA ALA A 34 -1.17 -12.21 6.47
C ALA A 34 -2.45 -11.45 6.83
N PRO A 35 -2.62 -11.05 8.11
CA PRO A 35 -3.77 -10.26 8.51
C PRO A 35 -3.73 -8.85 7.94
N GLN A 36 -4.88 -8.19 7.91
CA GLN A 36 -5.05 -6.84 7.39
C GLN A 36 -4.00 -5.87 7.95
N GLU A 37 -3.82 -5.84 9.27
CA GLU A 37 -2.89 -4.91 9.92
C GLU A 37 -1.45 -5.12 9.47
N ARG A 38 -1.06 -6.36 9.15
CA ARG A 38 0.28 -6.67 8.64
C ARG A 38 0.45 -6.13 7.22
N ILE A 39 -0.58 -6.24 6.40
CA ILE A 39 -0.55 -5.77 5.02
C ILE A 39 -0.47 -4.25 4.98
N THR A 40 -1.30 -3.56 5.75
CA THR A 40 -1.26 -2.10 5.80
C THR A 40 0.05 -1.60 6.38
N TRP A 41 0.58 -2.28 7.40
CA TRP A 41 1.89 -1.98 7.97
C TRP A 41 3.00 -2.08 6.92
N TYR A 42 2.95 -3.12 6.08
CA TYR A 42 3.96 -3.33 5.04
C TYR A 42 4.04 -2.13 4.08
N TYR A 43 2.90 -1.63 3.62
CA TYR A 43 2.89 -0.49 2.69
C TYR A 43 3.34 0.79 3.37
N ARG A 44 2.94 1.00 4.61
CA ARG A 44 3.38 2.15 5.39
C ARG A 44 4.88 2.15 5.61
N GLU A 45 5.44 1.00 5.95
CA GLU A 45 6.88 0.88 6.17
C GLU A 45 7.68 0.96 4.87
N ALA A 46 7.13 0.48 3.76
CA ALA A 46 7.77 0.65 2.47
C ALA A 46 7.88 2.13 2.09
N LEU A 47 6.79 2.88 2.27
CA LEU A 47 6.80 4.33 2.03
C LEU A 47 7.84 5.03 2.92
N ARG A 48 7.85 4.69 4.20
CA ARG A 48 8.80 5.24 5.16
C ARG A 48 10.23 4.97 4.73
N ALA A 49 10.52 3.75 4.30
CA ALA A 49 11.87 3.35 3.86
C ALA A 49 12.32 4.17 2.64
N TYR A 50 11.44 4.40 1.68
CA TYR A 50 11.77 5.24 0.53
C TYR A 50 12.12 6.66 0.95
N ARG A 51 11.34 7.24 1.87
CA ARG A 51 11.59 8.60 2.35
C ARG A 51 12.90 8.70 3.13
N LEU A 52 13.19 7.71 3.96
CA LEU A 52 14.44 7.65 4.73
C LEU A 52 15.66 7.47 3.83
N ALA A 53 15.49 6.79 2.71
CA ALA A 53 16.55 6.63 1.71
C ALA A 53 16.76 7.86 0.85
N GLY A 54 15.97 8.91 1.07
CA GLY A 54 16.10 10.16 0.34
C GLY A 54 15.56 10.11 -1.09
N VAL A 55 14.70 9.14 -1.39
CA VAL A 55 14.10 9.06 -2.72
C VAL A 55 13.21 10.27 -2.94
N GLN A 56 13.45 10.99 -4.04
CA GLN A 56 12.66 12.13 -4.44
C GLN A 56 11.90 11.79 -5.70
N SER A 57 10.60 11.53 -5.56
CA SER A 57 9.75 11.16 -6.68
C SER A 57 8.33 11.58 -6.38
N PRO A 58 7.61 12.17 -7.36
CA PRO A 58 6.19 12.46 -7.18
C PRO A 58 5.35 11.21 -6.93
N LEU A 59 5.86 10.02 -7.28
CA LEU A 59 5.17 8.76 -6.99
C LEU A 59 5.04 8.51 -5.50
N LEU A 60 5.92 9.07 -4.66
CA LEU A 60 5.79 8.92 -3.20
C LEU A 60 4.56 9.64 -2.66
N ASP A 61 4.16 10.75 -3.28
CA ASP A 61 2.93 11.44 -2.90
C ASP A 61 1.71 10.58 -3.26
N ASP A 62 1.73 9.94 -4.42
CA ASP A 62 0.67 9.00 -4.81
C ASP A 62 0.61 7.81 -3.85
N LEU A 63 1.76 7.26 -3.49
CA LEU A 63 1.80 6.15 -2.54
C LEU A 63 1.31 6.57 -1.17
N GLN A 64 1.63 7.80 -0.73
CA GLN A 64 1.14 8.33 0.55
C GLN A 64 -0.39 8.34 0.61
N VAL A 65 -1.03 8.81 -0.46
CA VAL A 65 -2.50 8.83 -0.54
C VAL A 65 -3.06 7.42 -0.37
N LEU A 66 -2.47 6.45 -1.06
CA LEU A 66 -2.92 5.05 -1.00
C LEU A 66 -2.69 4.43 0.37
N VAL A 67 -1.54 4.72 1.00
CA VAL A 67 -1.24 4.26 2.36
C VAL A 67 -2.28 4.82 3.33
N ASP A 68 -2.61 6.11 3.21
CA ASP A 68 -3.61 6.73 4.07
C ASP A 68 -4.97 6.07 3.88
N GLN A 69 -5.33 5.73 2.65
CA GLN A 69 -6.59 5.04 2.36
C GLN A 69 -6.61 3.63 2.94
N LEU A 70 -5.50 2.89 2.82
CA LEU A 70 -5.38 1.55 3.43
C LEU A 70 -5.51 1.63 4.95
N ASP A 71 -4.84 2.60 5.57
CA ASP A 71 -4.87 2.77 7.02
C ASP A 71 -6.25 3.20 7.53
N SER A 72 -7.07 3.79 6.66
CA SER A 72 -8.43 4.23 7.03
C SER A 72 -9.46 3.10 7.01
N ILE A 73 -9.12 1.92 6.47
CA ILE A 73 -10.03 0.78 6.48
C ILE A 73 -10.11 0.25 7.91
N PRO A 74 -11.32 0.16 8.52
CA PRO A 74 -11.44 -0.34 9.88
C PRO A 74 -10.94 -1.77 10.00
N LEU A 75 -10.26 -2.07 11.11
CA LEU A 75 -9.88 -3.44 11.45
C LEU A 75 -11.13 -4.22 11.87
N GLU A 76 -11.24 -5.46 11.42
CA GLU A 76 -12.38 -6.31 11.75
C GLU A 76 -12.00 -7.52 12.55
#